data_8e424eb093c3e6dedf025f5714fe135e
#
_entry.id   8e424eb093c3e6dedf025f5714fe135e
#
_cell.length_a   1.000
_cell.length_b   1.000
_cell.length_c   1.000
_cell.angle_alpha   90.00
_cell.angle_beta   90.00
_cell.angle_gamma   90.00
#
_symmetry.space_group_name_H-M   'P 1'
#
loop_
_entity.id
_entity.type
_entity.pdbx_description
1 polymer ?
#
loop_
_entity_poly.entity_id
_entity_poly.type
_entity_poly.pdbx_seq_one_letter_code
_entity_poly.pdbx_strand_id
1 'polypeptide(L)'
;MSMVKNSLGRLVPTEVNGRSVRPFMGAHADAGGGMRYGGSIPAAARYGNKLLADLDAAIDACEIRDGMVISFHHHLRNGDYLVNLVMDKLAARGLKDLVLAPSALFPTHGRLAEYIESGVISHIEGSMNGPIGRACSLGKMKKSAILRSHGGRYRAIQDGDLHIDVAFKIGRAHV
;
A
#
# COMPACT_ATOMS: atom_id res chain seq x y z
N MET A 1 -12.41 -2.45 -22.19
CA MET A 1 -12.39 -2.84 -20.75
C MET A 1 -13.65 -3.64 -20.50
N SER A 2 -13.51 -4.86 -20.02
CA SER A 2 -14.65 -5.73 -19.69
C SER A 2 -15.34 -5.24 -18.43
N MET A 3 -16.68 -5.27 -18.41
CA MET A 3 -17.50 -4.77 -17.31
C MET A 3 -18.43 -5.86 -16.80
N VAL A 4 -18.69 -5.90 -15.50
CA VAL A 4 -19.59 -6.86 -14.86
C VAL A 4 -20.48 -6.13 -13.84
N LYS A 5 -21.68 -6.65 -13.62
CA LYS A 5 -22.58 -6.08 -12.59
C LYS A 5 -22.14 -6.58 -11.20
N ASN A 6 -22.04 -5.66 -10.26
CA ASN A 6 -21.87 -5.98 -8.84
C ASN A 6 -23.23 -6.33 -8.18
N SER A 7 -23.26 -6.64 -6.89
CA SER A 7 -24.48 -6.97 -6.12
C SER A 7 -25.54 -5.87 -6.11
N LEU A 8 -25.19 -4.63 -6.45
CA LEU A 8 -26.11 -3.49 -6.55
C LEU A 8 -26.53 -3.21 -7.98
N GLY A 9 -26.20 -4.10 -8.94
CA GLY A 9 -26.52 -3.95 -10.37
C GLY A 9 -25.67 -2.90 -11.11
N ARG A 10 -24.67 -2.33 -10.48
CA ARG A 10 -23.78 -1.33 -11.09
C ARG A 10 -22.70 -2.03 -11.92
N LEU A 11 -22.43 -1.49 -13.10
CA LEU A 11 -21.33 -1.94 -13.93
C LEU A 11 -19.99 -1.51 -13.32
N VAL A 12 -19.11 -2.47 -13.11
CA VAL A 12 -17.75 -2.27 -12.60
C VAL A 12 -16.74 -2.98 -13.50
N PRO A 13 -15.52 -2.46 -13.66
CA PRO A 13 -14.50 -3.11 -14.47
C PRO A 13 -14.07 -4.45 -13.87
N THR A 14 -13.76 -5.42 -14.73
CA THR A 14 -13.19 -6.71 -14.30
C THR A 14 -11.67 -6.68 -14.18
N GLU A 15 -11.05 -5.59 -14.62
CA GLU A 15 -9.60 -5.40 -14.57
C GLU A 15 -9.26 -3.96 -14.21
N VAL A 16 -8.28 -3.77 -13.32
CA VAL A 16 -7.72 -2.47 -12.94
C VAL A 16 -6.20 -2.58 -12.89
N ASN A 17 -5.49 -1.68 -13.55
CA ASN A 17 -4.02 -1.64 -13.62
C ASN A 17 -3.40 -2.97 -14.10
N GLY A 18 -4.04 -3.65 -15.05
CA GLY A 18 -3.59 -4.94 -15.58
C GLY A 18 -3.84 -6.14 -14.66
N ARG A 19 -4.58 -5.98 -13.58
CA ARG A 19 -4.97 -7.05 -12.67
C ARG A 19 -6.46 -7.30 -12.70
N SER A 20 -6.86 -8.57 -12.70
CA SER A 20 -8.25 -8.95 -12.53
C SER A 20 -8.76 -8.53 -11.16
N VAL A 21 -9.95 -7.96 -11.11
CA VAL A 21 -10.62 -7.61 -9.86
C VAL A 21 -11.96 -8.32 -9.76
N ARG A 22 -12.29 -8.77 -8.54
CA ARG A 22 -13.59 -9.39 -8.26
C ARG A 22 -14.56 -8.33 -7.80
N PRO A 23 -15.72 -8.18 -8.43
CA PRO A 23 -16.73 -7.25 -7.97
C PRO A 23 -17.26 -7.67 -6.61
N PHE A 24 -17.63 -6.71 -5.77
CA PHE A 24 -18.34 -7.00 -4.53
C PHE A 24 -19.74 -7.55 -4.83
N MET A 25 -19.99 -8.78 -4.45
CA MET A 25 -21.25 -9.51 -4.70
C MET A 25 -22.22 -9.50 -3.52
N GLY A 26 -21.91 -8.74 -2.47
CA GLY A 26 -22.72 -8.63 -1.27
C GLY A 26 -22.03 -9.22 -0.04
N ALA A 27 -22.49 -8.81 1.14
CA ALA A 27 -21.90 -9.25 2.42
C ALA A 27 -22.07 -10.75 2.69
N HIS A 28 -23.05 -11.38 2.08
CA HIS A 28 -23.36 -12.79 2.23
C HIS A 28 -22.94 -13.65 1.03
N ALA A 29 -22.26 -13.05 0.03
CA ALA A 29 -21.72 -13.82 -1.07
C ALA A 29 -20.64 -14.78 -0.54
N ASP A 30 -20.69 -16.03 -1.00
CA ASP A 30 -19.69 -17.01 -0.66
C ASP A 30 -18.31 -16.55 -1.17
N ALA A 31 -17.40 -16.34 -0.25
CA ALA A 31 -16.04 -15.89 -0.54
C ALA A 31 -15.11 -17.01 -1.01
N GLY A 32 -15.68 -18.19 -1.34
CA GLY A 32 -14.88 -19.37 -1.67
C GLY A 32 -14.10 -19.86 -0.45
N GLY A 33 -14.66 -20.84 0.24
CA GLY A 33 -14.21 -21.28 1.54
C GLY A 33 -12.77 -21.76 1.59
N GLY A 34 -12.26 -21.76 2.75
CA GLY A 34 -11.00 -22.34 3.16
C GLY A 34 -10.24 -21.39 4.07
N MET A 35 -9.71 -21.96 5.15
CA MET A 35 -8.81 -21.23 6.03
C MET A 35 -7.49 -21.00 5.31
N ARG A 36 -7.11 -19.75 5.11
CA ARG A 36 -5.83 -19.40 4.49
C ARG A 36 -4.84 -19.04 5.57
N TYR A 37 -3.69 -19.65 5.51
CA TYR A 37 -2.59 -19.38 6.44
C TYR A 37 -1.59 -18.43 5.76
N GLY A 38 -1.19 -17.39 6.47
CA GLY A 38 -0.02 -16.61 6.07
C GLY A 38 1.25 -17.46 6.09
N GLY A 39 2.25 -17.06 5.32
CA GLY A 39 3.56 -17.71 5.36
C GLY A 39 4.15 -17.72 6.77
N SER A 40 4.96 -18.72 7.09
CA SER A 40 5.67 -18.78 8.36
C SER A 40 6.69 -17.62 8.46
N ILE A 41 6.69 -16.92 9.59
CA ILE A 41 7.72 -15.92 9.88
C ILE A 41 8.92 -16.65 10.48
N PRO A 42 10.12 -16.58 9.86
CA PRO A 42 11.30 -17.20 10.41
C PRO A 42 11.60 -16.64 11.81
N ALA A 43 12.00 -17.49 12.74
CA ALA A 43 12.33 -17.06 14.10
C ALA A 43 13.47 -16.04 14.09
N ALA A 44 13.30 -14.92 14.78
CA ALA A 44 14.23 -13.81 14.81
C ALA A 44 15.65 -14.19 15.30
N ALA A 45 15.73 -15.21 16.17
CA ALA A 45 16.99 -15.72 16.72
C ALA A 45 18.01 -16.24 15.69
N ARG A 46 17.58 -16.48 14.45
CA ARG A 46 18.48 -17.01 13.39
C ARG A 46 19.29 -15.94 12.66
N TYR A 47 19.04 -14.66 12.88
CA TYR A 47 19.56 -13.60 12.01
C TYR A 47 20.48 -12.59 12.70
N GLY A 48 20.91 -12.83 13.91
CA GLY A 48 21.82 -11.92 14.62
C GLY A 48 21.20 -10.57 14.97
N ASN A 49 22.04 -9.55 15.14
CA ASN A 49 21.61 -8.19 15.42
C ASN A 49 20.93 -7.58 14.20
N LYS A 50 19.68 -7.11 14.38
CA LYS A 50 18.87 -6.47 13.33
C LYS A 50 18.84 -4.94 13.47
N LEU A 51 19.57 -4.38 14.41
CA LEU A 51 19.69 -2.93 14.54
C LEU A 51 20.56 -2.39 13.42
N LEU A 52 20.03 -1.39 12.72
CA LEU A 52 20.73 -0.63 11.69
C LEU A 52 21.02 0.77 12.22
N ALA A 53 22.01 1.44 11.64
CA ALA A 53 22.47 2.73 12.13
C ALA A 53 21.38 3.82 12.01
N ASP A 54 20.66 3.81 10.91
CA ASP A 54 19.65 4.81 10.60
C ASP A 54 18.66 4.32 9.53
N LEU A 55 17.76 5.21 9.11
CA LEU A 55 16.77 4.91 8.09
C LEU A 55 17.39 4.73 6.69
N ASP A 56 18.48 5.39 6.38
CA ASP A 56 19.18 5.23 5.10
C ASP A 56 19.77 3.83 4.98
N ALA A 57 20.45 3.35 6.01
CA ALA A 57 20.94 1.98 6.07
C ALA A 57 19.80 0.94 5.98
N ALA A 58 18.64 1.24 6.56
CA ALA A 58 17.46 0.37 6.45
C ALA A 58 16.90 0.33 5.03
N ILE A 59 16.82 1.47 4.35
CA ILE A 59 16.38 1.56 2.95
C ILE A 59 17.36 0.82 2.03
N ASP A 60 18.66 1.00 2.22
CA ASP A 60 19.70 0.35 1.43
C ASP A 60 19.63 -1.19 1.61
N ALA A 61 19.44 -1.67 2.83
CA ALA A 61 19.28 -3.08 3.11
C ALA A 61 18.00 -3.71 2.52
N CYS A 62 16.99 -2.90 2.20
CA CYS A 62 15.77 -3.34 1.55
C CYS A 62 15.89 -3.42 0.02
N GLU A 63 16.96 -2.93 -0.59
CA GLU A 63 17.21 -2.92 -2.04
C GLU A 63 16.00 -2.43 -2.87
N ILE A 64 15.38 -1.34 -2.41
CA ILE A 64 14.15 -0.83 -3.04
C ILE A 64 14.44 -0.36 -4.46
N ARG A 65 13.56 -0.74 -5.41
CA ARG A 65 13.67 -0.45 -6.85
C ARG A 65 12.38 0.16 -7.37
N ASP A 66 12.46 0.74 -8.55
CA ASP A 66 11.29 1.26 -9.27
C ASP A 66 10.17 0.22 -9.39
N GLY A 67 8.95 0.67 -9.22
CA GLY A 67 7.75 -0.17 -9.33
C GLY A 67 7.41 -1.01 -8.11
N MET A 68 8.28 -1.09 -7.10
CA MET A 68 8.00 -1.86 -5.88
C MET A 68 6.82 -1.31 -5.08
N VAL A 69 6.16 -2.21 -4.36
CA VAL A 69 5.03 -1.92 -3.47
C VAL A 69 5.53 -1.69 -2.05
N ILE A 70 5.41 -0.44 -1.61
CA ILE A 70 5.86 0.00 -0.29
C ILE A 70 4.65 0.15 0.64
N SER A 71 4.67 -0.57 1.74
CA SER A 71 3.57 -0.60 2.70
C SER A 71 3.87 0.22 3.95
N PHE A 72 2.85 0.87 4.46
CA PHE A 72 2.87 1.60 5.73
C PHE A 72 1.63 1.26 6.56
N HIS A 73 1.80 1.29 7.87
CA HIS A 73 0.67 1.20 8.79
C HIS A 73 0.81 2.30 9.85
N HIS A 74 -0.15 3.22 9.88
CA HIS A 74 -0.14 4.31 10.85
C HIS A 74 -0.48 3.81 12.25
N HIS A 75 0.15 4.39 13.27
CA HIS A 75 -0.10 4.10 14.68
C HIS A 75 -0.72 5.26 15.43
N LEU A 76 -0.68 6.46 14.86
CA LEU A 76 -1.27 7.66 15.43
C LEU A 76 -2.59 8.00 14.74
N ARG A 77 -3.53 8.57 15.48
CA ARG A 77 -4.91 8.83 15.02
C ARG A 77 -4.99 9.67 13.74
N ASN A 78 -4.10 10.65 13.59
CA ASN A 78 -4.06 11.54 12.43
C ASN A 78 -2.88 11.23 11.49
N GLY A 79 -2.32 10.03 11.60
CA GLY A 79 -1.13 9.61 10.88
C GLY A 79 0.16 9.97 11.64
N ASP A 80 1.26 9.47 11.15
CA ASP A 80 2.61 9.72 11.64
C ASP A 80 3.51 10.19 10.49
N TYR A 81 4.69 10.68 10.82
CA TYR A 81 5.64 11.22 9.84
C TYR A 81 6.49 10.18 9.14
N LEU A 82 6.40 8.90 9.50
CA LEU A 82 7.25 7.85 8.91
C LEU A 82 7.09 7.76 7.40
N VAL A 83 5.85 7.85 6.91
CA VAL A 83 5.56 7.84 5.46
C VAL A 83 6.29 8.96 4.75
N ASN A 84 6.22 10.19 5.28
CA ASN A 84 6.90 11.36 4.71
C ASN A 84 8.41 11.15 4.68
N LEU A 85 9.00 10.74 5.81
CA LEU A 85 10.45 10.54 5.94
C LEU A 85 10.98 9.49 4.95
N VAL A 86 10.29 8.36 4.85
CA VAL A 86 10.69 7.30 3.91
C VAL A 86 10.54 7.77 2.47
N MET A 87 9.39 8.35 2.11
CA MET A 87 9.15 8.77 0.73
C MET A 87 10.06 9.91 0.29
N ASP A 88 10.43 10.84 1.19
CA ASP A 88 11.43 11.87 0.92
C ASP A 88 12.80 11.25 0.53
N LYS A 89 13.21 10.22 1.27
CA LYS A 89 14.47 9.51 1.00
C LYS A 89 14.42 8.69 -0.29
N LEU A 90 13.30 8.03 -0.60
CA LEU A 90 13.12 7.27 -1.84
C LEU A 90 13.10 8.21 -3.05
N ALA A 91 12.40 9.34 -2.95
CA ALA A 91 12.38 10.36 -3.99
C ALA A 91 13.78 10.97 -4.23
N ALA A 92 14.53 11.26 -3.15
CA ALA A 92 15.91 11.78 -3.25
C ALA A 92 16.87 10.80 -3.92
N ARG A 93 16.60 9.49 -3.84
CA ARG A 93 17.33 8.44 -4.55
C ARG A 93 16.93 8.30 -6.03
N GLY A 94 15.99 9.10 -6.49
CA GLY A 94 15.53 9.11 -7.89
C GLY A 94 14.56 7.99 -8.24
N LEU A 95 14.04 7.26 -7.26
CA LEU A 95 13.11 6.15 -7.50
C LEU A 95 11.79 6.64 -8.11
N LYS A 96 11.21 5.81 -8.96
CA LYS A 96 10.01 6.09 -9.73
C LYS A 96 9.00 4.94 -9.68
N ASP A 97 7.78 5.28 -10.06
CA ASP A 97 6.70 4.31 -10.28
C ASP A 97 6.33 3.45 -9.05
N LEU A 98 6.73 3.86 -7.84
CA LEU A 98 6.43 3.14 -6.61
C LEU A 98 4.92 3.03 -6.40
N VAL A 99 4.49 1.89 -5.89
CA VAL A 99 3.11 1.68 -5.44
C VAL A 99 3.05 1.87 -3.93
N LEU A 100 2.21 2.79 -3.48
CA LEU A 100 2.04 3.04 -2.06
C LEU A 100 0.86 2.22 -1.53
N ALA A 101 1.11 1.30 -0.60
CA ALA A 101 0.10 0.44 0.02
C ALA A 101 -0.05 0.73 1.52
N PRO A 102 -0.59 1.91 1.90
CA PRO A 102 -0.79 2.29 3.29
C PRO A 102 -2.08 1.70 3.86
N SER A 103 -2.16 1.59 5.19
CA SER A 103 -3.44 1.34 5.85
C SER A 103 -4.38 2.54 5.68
N ALA A 104 -3.87 3.76 5.89
CA ALA A 104 -4.55 5.01 5.59
C ALA A 104 -3.55 6.16 5.44
N LEU A 105 -3.89 7.15 4.62
CA LEU A 105 -3.19 8.42 4.49
C LEU A 105 -4.08 9.56 4.98
N PHE A 106 -3.47 10.54 5.62
CA PHE A 106 -4.12 11.65 6.30
C PHE A 106 -3.60 13.00 5.77
N PRO A 107 -4.22 14.14 6.13
CA PRO A 107 -3.74 15.45 5.70
C PRO A 107 -2.27 15.74 6.02
N THR A 108 -1.73 15.18 7.10
CA THR A 108 -0.31 15.30 7.46
C THR A 108 0.64 14.72 6.39
N HIS A 109 0.15 13.86 5.51
CA HIS A 109 0.89 13.29 4.40
C HIS A 109 0.74 14.09 3.09
N GLY A 110 0.21 15.31 3.15
CA GLY A 110 -0.14 16.14 1.99
C GLY A 110 0.99 16.31 0.98
N ARG A 111 2.25 16.31 1.45
CA ARG A 111 3.44 16.37 0.60
C ARG A 111 3.54 15.25 -0.43
N LEU A 112 2.93 14.11 -0.17
CA LEU A 112 2.92 12.99 -1.12
C LEU A 112 2.22 13.34 -2.45
N ALA A 113 1.39 14.39 -2.47
CA ALA A 113 0.78 14.88 -3.72
C ALA A 113 1.86 15.31 -4.74
N GLU A 114 2.97 15.89 -4.29
CA GLU A 114 4.10 16.26 -5.15
C GLU A 114 4.77 15.01 -5.74
N TYR A 115 4.86 13.92 -4.99
CA TYR A 115 5.43 12.66 -5.45
C TYR A 115 4.52 11.90 -6.40
N ILE A 116 3.21 12.12 -6.32
CA ILE A 116 2.24 11.65 -7.32
C ILE A 116 2.47 12.41 -8.64
N GLU A 117 2.56 13.73 -8.59
CA GLU A 117 2.72 14.58 -9.77
C GLU A 117 4.09 14.39 -10.45
N SER A 118 5.16 14.16 -9.68
CA SER A 118 6.51 13.91 -10.21
C SER A 118 6.74 12.47 -10.68
N GLY A 119 5.75 11.56 -10.48
CA GLY A 119 5.84 10.16 -10.91
C GLY A 119 6.70 9.27 -10.01
N VAL A 120 7.07 9.72 -8.82
CA VAL A 120 7.65 8.86 -7.78
C VAL A 120 6.62 7.83 -7.33
N ILE A 121 5.37 8.26 -7.13
CA ILE A 121 4.23 7.40 -6.80
C ILE A 121 3.37 7.20 -8.05
N SER A 122 3.25 5.96 -8.52
CA SER A 122 2.40 5.60 -9.66
C SER A 122 0.93 5.57 -9.29
N HIS A 123 0.60 4.95 -8.17
CA HIS A 123 -0.75 4.88 -7.59
C HIS A 123 -0.71 4.44 -6.13
N ILE A 124 -1.89 4.45 -5.50
CA ILE A 124 -2.08 4.10 -4.10
C ILE A 124 -3.11 2.98 -3.98
N GLU A 125 -2.81 1.97 -3.17
CA GLU A 125 -3.74 0.90 -2.79
C GLU A 125 -4.01 0.95 -1.29
N GLY A 126 -5.04 1.67 -0.89
CA GLY A 126 -5.35 1.88 0.51
C GLY A 126 -6.44 2.91 0.72
N SER A 127 -6.50 3.47 1.91
CA SER A 127 -7.40 4.57 2.24
C SER A 127 -6.63 5.88 2.21
N MET A 128 -7.28 6.95 1.73
CA MET A 128 -6.66 8.28 1.66
C MET A 128 -7.71 9.38 1.79
N ASN A 129 -7.29 10.51 2.36
CA ASN A 129 -8.10 11.71 2.43
C ASN A 129 -7.24 12.98 2.22
N GLY A 130 -7.85 14.17 2.39
CA GLY A 130 -7.15 15.44 2.26
C GLY A 130 -6.52 15.67 0.89
N PRO A 131 -5.32 16.28 0.83
CA PRO A 131 -4.66 16.62 -0.43
C PRO A 131 -4.41 15.44 -1.36
N ILE A 132 -4.09 14.27 -0.80
CA ILE A 132 -3.82 13.04 -1.56
C ILE A 132 -5.11 12.52 -2.19
N GLY A 133 -6.20 12.46 -1.42
CA GLY A 133 -7.51 12.09 -1.95
C GLY A 133 -7.97 13.06 -3.06
N ARG A 134 -7.68 14.35 -2.91
CA ARG A 134 -7.93 15.36 -3.96
C ARG A 134 -7.10 15.11 -5.22
N ALA A 135 -5.81 14.84 -5.08
CA ALA A 135 -4.93 14.53 -6.21
C ALA A 135 -5.44 13.28 -6.97
N CYS A 136 -5.86 12.26 -6.25
CA CYS A 136 -6.48 11.06 -6.81
C CYS A 136 -7.76 11.41 -7.59
N SER A 137 -8.68 12.18 -6.98
CA SER A 137 -9.97 12.56 -7.60
C SER A 137 -9.80 13.43 -8.85
N LEU A 138 -8.71 14.18 -8.93
CA LEU A 138 -8.35 15.00 -10.10
C LEU A 138 -7.57 14.23 -11.17
N GLY A 139 -7.40 12.92 -11.02
CA GLY A 139 -6.71 12.08 -12.01
C GLY A 139 -5.20 12.34 -12.10
N LYS A 140 -4.57 12.82 -11.03
CA LYS A 140 -3.13 13.13 -11.00
C LYS A 140 -2.24 11.88 -10.96
N MET A 141 -2.78 10.72 -10.57
CA MET A 141 -2.04 9.47 -10.52
C MET A 141 -1.87 8.88 -11.92
N LYS A 142 -0.70 8.30 -12.16
CA LYS A 142 -0.38 7.60 -13.43
C LYS A 142 -1.29 6.39 -13.66
N LYS A 143 -1.69 5.71 -12.57
CA LYS A 143 -2.62 4.57 -12.58
C LYS A 143 -3.77 4.83 -11.60
N SER A 144 -4.86 4.08 -11.77
CA SER A 144 -6.03 4.19 -10.89
C SER A 144 -5.71 3.79 -9.46
N ALA A 145 -6.17 4.57 -8.49
CA ALA A 145 -6.12 4.18 -7.09
C ALA A 145 -7.05 3.01 -6.81
N ILE A 146 -6.65 2.12 -5.91
CA ILE A 146 -7.48 1.02 -5.42
C ILE A 146 -7.80 1.28 -3.95
N LEU A 147 -9.05 1.70 -3.69
CA LEU A 147 -9.49 1.97 -2.33
C LEU A 147 -9.75 0.65 -1.59
N ARG A 148 -9.17 0.54 -0.41
CA ARG A 148 -9.32 -0.63 0.45
C ARG A 148 -9.67 -0.22 1.88
N SER A 149 -10.65 -0.90 2.48
CA SER A 149 -10.83 -0.87 3.92
C SER A 149 -9.69 -1.65 4.60
N HIS A 150 -9.55 -1.53 5.93
CA HIS A 150 -8.55 -2.30 6.69
C HIS A 150 -8.74 -3.81 6.49
N GLY A 151 -9.97 -4.31 6.61
CA GLY A 151 -10.28 -5.71 6.35
C GLY A 151 -10.07 -6.12 4.90
N GLY A 152 -10.47 -5.28 3.95
CA GLY A 152 -10.25 -5.51 2.51
C GLY A 152 -8.76 -5.53 2.14
N ARG A 153 -7.93 -4.71 2.80
CA ARG A 153 -6.48 -4.75 2.64
C ARG A 153 -5.88 -6.06 3.16
N TYR A 154 -6.29 -6.48 4.37
CA TYR A 154 -5.87 -7.75 4.94
C TYR A 154 -6.23 -8.93 4.02
N ARG A 155 -7.46 -8.97 3.52
CA ARG A 155 -7.92 -9.98 2.60
C ARG A 155 -7.11 -10.00 1.31
N ALA A 156 -6.85 -8.84 0.73
CA ALA A 156 -6.08 -8.74 -0.51
C ALA A 156 -4.64 -9.25 -0.36
N ILE A 157 -4.01 -9.03 0.80
CA ILE A 157 -2.68 -9.59 1.10
C ILE A 157 -2.75 -11.11 1.21
N GLN A 158 -3.76 -11.67 1.91
CA GLN A 158 -3.91 -13.11 2.04
C GLN A 158 -4.24 -13.80 0.72
N ASP A 159 -5.04 -13.18 -0.12
CA ASP A 159 -5.43 -13.71 -1.43
C ASP A 159 -4.34 -13.55 -2.49
N GLY A 160 -3.28 -12.78 -2.20
CA GLY A 160 -2.22 -12.46 -3.15
C GLY A 160 -2.59 -11.36 -4.14
N ASP A 161 -3.75 -10.70 -3.98
CA ASP A 161 -4.18 -9.58 -4.82
C ASP A 161 -3.35 -8.31 -4.56
N LEU A 162 -2.76 -8.19 -3.38
CA LEU A 162 -1.83 -7.14 -2.99
C LEU A 162 -0.54 -7.79 -2.48
N HIS A 163 0.47 -7.81 -3.33
CA HIS A 163 1.83 -8.15 -2.92
C HIS A 163 2.50 -6.93 -2.30
N ILE A 164 3.27 -7.13 -1.23
CA ILE A 164 4.04 -6.07 -0.58
C ILE A 164 5.51 -6.49 -0.63
N ASP A 165 6.34 -5.65 -1.25
CA ASP A 165 7.78 -5.90 -1.34
C ASP A 165 8.47 -5.47 -0.05
N VAL A 166 8.17 -4.26 0.45
CA VAL A 166 8.78 -3.71 1.66
C VAL A 166 7.70 -3.07 2.55
N ALA A 167 7.78 -3.30 3.86
CA ALA A 167 6.89 -2.69 4.84
C ALA A 167 7.65 -1.90 5.89
N PHE A 168 7.33 -0.62 6.03
CA PHE A 168 7.80 0.24 7.11
C PHE A 168 6.73 0.34 8.19
N LYS A 169 7.08 -0.04 9.41
CA LYS A 169 6.15 -0.07 10.55
C LYS A 169 6.78 0.56 11.77
N ILE A 170 6.01 1.38 12.47
CA ILE A 170 6.37 1.81 13.82
C ILE A 170 6.03 0.66 14.76
N GLY A 171 7.00 0.21 15.52
CA GLY A 171 6.86 -0.90 16.44
C GLY A 171 7.54 -0.61 17.77
N ARG A 172 7.45 -1.56 18.70
CA ARG A 172 8.20 -1.57 19.93
C ARG A 172 9.37 -2.52 19.78
N ALA A 173 10.60 -2.02 19.98
CA ALA A 173 11.75 -2.87 20.11
C ALA A 173 11.81 -3.42 21.55
N HIS A 174 11.98 -4.72 21.69
CA HIS A 174 12.43 -5.35 22.92
C HIS A 174 13.95 -5.51 22.80
N VAL A 175 14.66 -4.75 23.57
CA VAL A 175 16.12 -4.82 23.73
C VAL A 175 16.39 -5.81 24.84
#